data_6c0ed229c8a41ceaec5651662b011f44
#
_entry.id   6c0ed229c8a41ceaec5651662b011f44
#
_cell.length_a   1.000
_cell.length_b   1.000
_cell.length_c   1.000
_cell.angle_alpha   90.00
_cell.angle_beta   90.00
_cell.angle_gamma   90.00
#
_symmetry.space_group_name_H-M   'P 1'
#
loop_
_entity.id
_entity.type
_entity.pdbx_description
1 polymer ?
#
loop_
_entity_poly.entity_id
_entity_poly.type
_entity_poly.pdbx_seq_one_letter_code
_entity_poly.pdbx_strand_id
1 'polypeptide(L)'
;HISIQELEKQDNYRNEFLATLAHELRNPLGPIMSGASILETVDDDKTRKRVTAIINRQAEYMSKLINDLMDVSRITRGKVKLEFEKLSIQDVLSDSLEIVDQQVKAKKHNITVNYLEKDVTVYGDKARLSQIFSNIIHNAAKYTSDQGRITVDIREEGVMVVVAVKDNGMGIPEDRLKDVFNMFTQIEAHSTHTKGGLGIGLTLVSKLVMLHHGDVSVMSEGLGRGSTFEVRLPISKLAYEQSDNQEAKPTIQSQTKVMFVDDNADLIDAYCLLAESMGVTALGITSPKEAVAEFKAF
;
A
#
# COMPACT_ATOMS: atom_id res chain seq x y z
N HIS A 1 -26.99 -7.75 -23.56
CA HIS A 1 -26.12 -8.33 -24.60
C HIS A 1 -24.75 -7.66 -24.50
N ILE A 2 -23.78 -8.34 -23.89
CA ILE A 2 -22.38 -7.94 -23.97
C ILE A 2 -21.96 -8.26 -25.40
N SER A 3 -21.44 -7.30 -26.15
CA SER A 3 -20.96 -7.52 -27.52
C SER A 3 -19.72 -8.41 -27.52
N ILE A 4 -19.52 -9.17 -28.62
CA ILE A 4 -18.33 -10.02 -28.80
C ILE A 4 -17.06 -9.16 -28.62
N GLN A 5 -17.05 -7.93 -29.11
CA GLN A 5 -15.95 -6.99 -28.96
C GLN A 5 -15.66 -6.62 -27.51
N GLU A 6 -16.66 -6.54 -26.65
CA GLU A 6 -16.50 -6.27 -25.22
C GLU A 6 -15.91 -7.47 -24.48
N LEU A 7 -16.30 -8.70 -24.86
CA LEU A 7 -15.72 -9.94 -24.34
C LEU A 7 -14.25 -10.10 -24.76
N GLU A 8 -13.94 -9.85 -26.03
CA GLU A 8 -12.56 -9.89 -26.54
C GLU A 8 -11.67 -8.85 -25.83
N LYS A 9 -12.20 -7.65 -25.59
CA LYS A 9 -11.51 -6.59 -24.85
C LYS A 9 -11.24 -7.01 -23.41
N GLN A 10 -12.20 -7.62 -22.72
CA GLN A 10 -12.01 -8.12 -21.35
C GLN A 10 -10.99 -9.26 -21.30
N ASP A 11 -10.99 -10.17 -22.26
CA ASP A 11 -10.04 -11.29 -22.31
C ASP A 11 -8.62 -10.83 -22.61
N ASN A 12 -8.45 -9.86 -23.51
CA ASN A 12 -7.17 -9.20 -23.77
C ASN A 12 -6.64 -8.50 -22.52
N TYR A 13 -7.45 -7.74 -21.81
CA TYR A 13 -7.07 -7.12 -20.53
C TYR A 13 -6.63 -8.14 -19.50
N ARG A 14 -7.35 -9.27 -19.40
CA ARG A 14 -6.99 -10.34 -18.45
C ARG A 14 -5.65 -11.00 -18.80
N ASN A 15 -5.40 -11.24 -20.09
CA ASN A 15 -4.16 -11.85 -20.56
C ASN A 15 -2.96 -10.91 -20.38
N GLU A 16 -3.11 -9.63 -20.68
CA GLU A 16 -2.09 -8.60 -20.45
C GLU A 16 -1.78 -8.45 -18.96
N PHE A 17 -2.81 -8.49 -18.11
CA PHE A 17 -2.66 -8.53 -16.65
C PHE A 17 -1.79 -9.70 -16.19
N LEU A 18 -2.12 -10.93 -16.59
CA LEU A 18 -1.39 -12.11 -16.17
C LEU A 18 0.08 -12.07 -16.63
N ALA A 19 0.33 -11.57 -17.84
CA ALA A 19 1.66 -11.40 -18.37
C ALA A 19 2.47 -10.37 -17.55
N THR A 20 1.89 -9.20 -17.28
CA THR A 20 2.52 -8.15 -16.48
C THR A 20 2.78 -8.61 -15.04
N LEU A 21 1.81 -9.27 -14.41
CA LEU A 21 1.96 -9.83 -13.06
C LEU A 21 3.09 -10.84 -13.00
N ALA A 22 3.15 -11.79 -13.96
CA ALA A 22 4.21 -12.78 -14.01
C ALA A 22 5.59 -12.12 -14.15
N HIS A 23 5.69 -11.06 -14.95
CA HIS A 23 6.94 -10.31 -15.12
C HIS A 23 7.33 -9.58 -13.84
N GLU A 24 6.41 -8.88 -13.21
CA GLU A 24 6.66 -8.11 -11.98
C GLU A 24 6.97 -9.00 -10.77
N LEU A 25 6.44 -10.22 -10.72
CA LEU A 25 6.82 -11.20 -9.69
C LEU A 25 8.17 -11.86 -9.96
N ARG A 26 8.51 -12.10 -11.23
CA ARG A 26 9.80 -12.69 -11.61
C ARG A 26 10.98 -11.77 -11.31
N ASN A 27 10.78 -10.45 -11.47
CA ASN A 27 11.84 -9.47 -11.30
C ASN A 27 12.47 -9.48 -9.89
N PRO A 28 11.71 -9.44 -8.77
CA PRO A 28 12.29 -9.53 -7.43
C PRO A 28 12.79 -10.94 -7.07
N LEU A 29 12.21 -11.99 -7.67
CA LEU A 29 12.59 -13.37 -7.38
C LEU A 29 14.03 -13.68 -7.82
N GLY A 30 14.47 -13.15 -8.96
CA GLY A 30 15.83 -13.33 -9.44
C GLY A 30 16.91 -12.87 -8.43
N PRO A 31 16.90 -11.61 -7.96
CA PRO A 31 17.82 -11.14 -6.93
C PRO A 31 17.73 -11.90 -5.59
N ILE A 32 16.53 -12.38 -5.20
CA ILE A 32 16.37 -13.21 -3.99
C ILE A 32 17.12 -14.53 -4.16
N MET A 33 16.87 -15.25 -5.26
CA MET A 33 17.52 -16.53 -5.54
C MET A 33 19.05 -16.37 -5.67
N SER A 34 19.52 -15.40 -6.45
CA SER A 34 20.95 -15.13 -6.59
C SER A 34 21.59 -14.72 -5.25
N GLY A 35 20.88 -13.92 -4.46
CA GLY A 35 21.34 -13.52 -3.13
C GLY A 35 21.46 -14.70 -2.18
N ALA A 36 20.47 -15.61 -2.16
CA ALA A 36 20.53 -16.82 -1.37
C ALA A 36 21.76 -17.69 -1.73
N SER A 37 22.02 -17.93 -3.04
CA SER A 37 23.19 -18.66 -3.49
C SER A 37 24.53 -18.00 -3.09
N ILE A 38 24.59 -16.67 -3.11
CA ILE A 38 25.78 -15.93 -2.66
C ILE A 38 26.00 -16.15 -1.15
N LEU A 39 24.92 -16.15 -0.34
CA LEU A 39 25.03 -16.34 1.11
C LEU A 39 25.56 -17.71 1.51
N GLU A 40 25.39 -18.74 0.67
CA GLU A 40 25.94 -20.08 0.88
C GLU A 40 27.47 -20.13 0.77
N THR A 41 28.08 -19.22 0.01
CA THR A 41 29.52 -19.24 -0.32
C THR A 41 30.30 -18.08 0.22
N VAL A 42 29.64 -17.01 0.72
CA VAL A 42 30.30 -15.80 1.17
C VAL A 42 30.69 -15.90 2.64
N ASP A 43 31.98 -15.66 2.96
CA ASP A 43 32.49 -15.60 4.32
C ASP A 43 32.64 -14.17 4.87
N ASP A 44 32.56 -13.15 3.99
CA ASP A 44 32.71 -11.76 4.37
C ASP A 44 31.42 -11.17 4.93
N ASP A 45 31.44 -10.69 6.17
CA ASP A 45 30.31 -10.09 6.88
C ASP A 45 29.71 -8.87 6.17
N LYS A 46 30.52 -8.06 5.50
CA LYS A 46 30.04 -6.86 4.79
C LYS A 46 29.21 -7.27 3.59
N THR A 47 29.67 -8.24 2.82
CA THR A 47 28.94 -8.80 1.67
C THR A 47 27.68 -9.50 2.15
N ARG A 48 27.75 -10.30 3.23
CA ARG A 48 26.58 -10.96 3.83
C ARG A 48 25.49 -9.96 4.20
N LYS A 49 25.79 -8.91 4.94
CA LYS A 49 24.85 -7.84 5.32
C LYS A 49 24.23 -7.17 4.09
N ARG A 50 25.04 -6.89 3.06
CA ARG A 50 24.56 -6.25 1.83
C ARG A 50 23.59 -7.15 1.07
N VAL A 51 23.89 -8.43 0.93
CA VAL A 51 23.06 -9.42 0.23
C VAL A 51 21.75 -9.63 0.99
N THR A 52 21.80 -9.79 2.32
CA THR A 52 20.59 -9.91 3.16
C THR A 52 19.69 -8.70 3.03
N ALA A 53 20.26 -7.49 3.01
CA ALA A 53 19.47 -6.27 2.79
C ALA A 53 18.81 -6.21 1.40
N ILE A 54 19.44 -6.79 0.37
CA ILE A 54 18.85 -6.90 -0.96
C ILE A 54 17.67 -7.88 -0.93
N ILE A 55 17.88 -9.08 -0.35
CA ILE A 55 16.84 -10.11 -0.25
C ILE A 55 15.61 -9.55 0.48
N ASN A 56 15.80 -8.97 1.67
CA ASN A 56 14.71 -8.41 2.45
C ASN A 56 13.93 -7.35 1.68
N ARG A 57 14.60 -6.42 1.04
CA ARG A 57 13.95 -5.37 0.23
C ARG A 57 13.14 -5.95 -0.94
N GLN A 58 13.62 -7.02 -1.59
CA GLN A 58 12.89 -7.67 -2.67
C GLN A 58 11.69 -8.47 -2.15
N ALA A 59 11.82 -9.14 -1.00
CA ALA A 59 10.74 -9.85 -0.34
C ALA A 59 9.63 -8.89 0.12
N GLU A 60 9.99 -7.75 0.73
CA GLU A 60 9.05 -6.68 1.09
C GLU A 60 8.30 -6.13 -0.14
N TYR A 61 9.02 -5.91 -1.24
CA TYR A 61 8.42 -5.48 -2.49
C TYR A 61 7.41 -6.50 -3.03
N MET A 62 7.74 -7.80 -3.02
CA MET A 62 6.82 -8.87 -3.43
C MET A 62 5.59 -8.93 -2.52
N SER A 63 5.78 -8.86 -1.21
CA SER A 63 4.68 -8.84 -0.25
C SER A 63 3.73 -7.68 -0.51
N LYS A 64 4.26 -6.49 -0.76
CA LYS A 64 3.44 -5.32 -1.14
C LYS A 64 2.64 -5.56 -2.43
N LEU A 65 3.27 -6.11 -3.48
CA LEU A 65 2.58 -6.40 -4.74
C LEU A 65 1.41 -7.38 -4.55
N ILE A 66 1.63 -8.45 -3.78
CA ILE A 66 0.61 -9.46 -3.49
C ILE A 66 -0.54 -8.83 -2.68
N ASN A 67 -0.23 -8.06 -1.65
CA ASN A 67 -1.23 -7.39 -0.83
C ASN A 67 -2.07 -6.38 -1.63
N ASP A 68 -1.45 -5.55 -2.45
CA ASP A 68 -2.13 -4.59 -3.33
C ASP A 68 -3.09 -5.31 -4.29
N LEU A 69 -2.67 -6.45 -4.86
CA LEU A 69 -3.49 -7.29 -5.73
C LEU A 69 -4.68 -7.90 -4.99
N MET A 70 -4.43 -8.46 -3.80
CA MET A 70 -5.46 -9.04 -2.94
C MET A 70 -6.49 -7.98 -2.50
N ASP A 71 -6.05 -6.78 -2.14
CA ASP A 71 -6.91 -5.66 -1.79
C ASP A 71 -7.82 -5.28 -2.95
N VAL A 72 -7.27 -5.10 -4.16
CA VAL A 72 -8.09 -4.80 -5.35
C VAL A 72 -9.08 -5.93 -5.64
N SER A 73 -8.67 -7.20 -5.54
CA SER A 73 -9.56 -8.35 -5.71
C SER A 73 -10.71 -8.36 -4.70
N ARG A 74 -10.42 -8.10 -3.42
CA ARG A 74 -11.42 -8.04 -2.34
C ARG A 74 -12.38 -6.88 -2.53
N ILE A 75 -11.89 -5.70 -2.89
CA ILE A 75 -12.70 -4.51 -3.14
C ILE A 75 -13.63 -4.75 -4.33
N THR A 76 -13.09 -5.28 -5.44
CA THR A 76 -13.90 -5.54 -6.66
C THR A 76 -15.03 -6.54 -6.42
N ARG A 77 -14.84 -7.48 -5.48
CA ARG A 77 -15.87 -8.44 -5.08
C ARG A 77 -16.82 -7.92 -3.99
N GLY A 78 -16.67 -6.67 -3.54
CA GLY A 78 -17.47 -6.09 -2.46
C GLY A 78 -17.24 -6.74 -1.08
N LYS A 79 -16.06 -7.39 -0.87
CA LYS A 79 -15.76 -8.15 0.36
C LYS A 79 -14.91 -7.38 1.37
N VAL A 80 -14.58 -6.12 1.09
CA VAL A 80 -13.84 -5.28 2.03
C VAL A 80 -14.80 -4.72 3.05
N LYS A 81 -14.53 -4.99 4.32
CA LYS A 81 -15.16 -4.31 5.46
C LYS A 81 -14.19 -3.24 5.93
N LEU A 82 -14.64 -2.00 5.99
CA LEU A 82 -13.87 -0.90 6.56
C LEU A 82 -14.22 -0.74 8.04
N GLU A 83 -13.22 -0.53 8.86
CA GLU A 83 -13.37 -0.22 10.28
C GLU A 83 -13.36 1.30 10.45
N PHE A 84 -14.54 1.91 10.36
CA PHE A 84 -14.67 3.36 10.43
C PHE A 84 -14.51 3.87 11.85
N GLU A 85 -13.59 4.81 12.03
CA GLU A 85 -13.39 5.56 13.27
C GLU A 85 -13.21 7.05 12.98
N LYS A 86 -13.27 7.87 14.04
CA LYS A 86 -13.04 9.31 13.95
C LYS A 86 -11.54 9.57 13.96
N LEU A 87 -11.04 10.22 12.92
CA LEU A 87 -9.61 10.39 12.68
C LEU A 87 -9.26 11.86 12.42
N SER A 88 -8.15 12.33 12.99
CA SER A 88 -7.48 13.55 12.58
C SER A 88 -6.85 13.34 11.21
N ILE A 89 -7.13 14.21 10.24
CA ILE A 89 -6.49 14.14 8.93
C ILE A 89 -4.99 14.42 9.02
N GLN A 90 -4.57 15.25 9.97
CA GLN A 90 -3.16 15.55 10.19
C GLN A 90 -2.40 14.33 10.72
N ASP A 91 -2.99 13.55 11.64
CA ASP A 91 -2.39 12.32 12.15
C ASP A 91 -2.26 11.26 11.05
N VAL A 92 -3.30 11.08 10.24
CA VAL A 92 -3.27 10.15 9.09
C VAL A 92 -2.17 10.53 8.10
N LEU A 93 -1.99 11.83 7.82
CA LEU A 93 -0.93 12.30 6.93
C LEU A 93 0.46 12.13 7.55
N SER A 94 0.61 12.35 8.86
CA SER A 94 1.85 12.11 9.59
C SER A 94 2.28 10.65 9.49
N ASP A 95 1.36 9.71 9.75
CA ASP A 95 1.61 8.27 9.61
C ASP A 95 1.99 7.91 8.16
N SER A 96 1.31 8.52 7.18
CA SER A 96 1.57 8.28 5.76
C SER A 96 2.96 8.76 5.31
N LEU A 97 3.39 9.90 5.85
CA LEU A 97 4.73 10.46 5.60
C LEU A 97 5.82 9.60 6.22
N GLU A 98 5.59 9.05 7.41
CA GLU A 98 6.53 8.14 8.07
C GLU A 98 6.76 6.88 7.22
N ILE A 99 5.71 6.30 6.64
CA ILE A 99 5.80 5.13 5.75
C ILE A 99 6.72 5.39 4.56
N VAL A 100 6.73 6.60 4.00
CA VAL A 100 7.52 6.94 2.79
C VAL A 100 8.84 7.65 3.07
N ASP A 101 9.15 7.95 4.32
CA ASP A 101 10.28 8.77 4.76
C ASP A 101 11.62 8.28 4.19
N GLN A 102 11.87 6.97 4.24
CA GLN A 102 13.11 6.38 3.75
C GLN A 102 13.35 6.66 2.24
N GLN A 103 12.28 6.61 1.44
CA GLN A 103 12.38 6.84 -0.01
C GLN A 103 12.61 8.31 -0.35
N VAL A 104 11.91 9.18 0.38
CA VAL A 104 12.05 10.62 0.29
C VAL A 104 13.49 11.05 0.62
N LYS A 105 14.04 10.53 1.72
CA LYS A 105 15.42 10.79 2.15
C LYS A 105 16.45 10.23 1.16
N ALA A 106 16.21 9.04 0.62
CA ALA A 106 17.12 8.40 -0.34
C ALA A 106 17.33 9.27 -1.61
N LYS A 107 16.28 9.93 -2.09
CA LYS A 107 16.31 10.86 -3.23
C LYS A 107 16.52 12.33 -2.83
N LYS A 108 16.70 12.60 -1.53
CA LYS A 108 16.90 13.96 -0.97
C LYS A 108 15.78 14.94 -1.36
N HIS A 109 14.53 14.45 -1.45
CA HIS A 109 13.39 15.30 -1.76
C HIS A 109 13.11 16.29 -0.63
N ASN A 110 12.65 17.49 -1.01
CA ASN A 110 12.12 18.47 -0.08
C ASN A 110 10.59 18.31 -0.01
N ILE A 111 10.10 17.80 1.13
CA ILE A 111 8.66 17.73 1.39
C ILE A 111 8.26 18.87 2.29
N THR A 112 7.24 19.60 1.88
CA THR A 112 6.58 20.65 2.67
C THR A 112 5.14 20.25 2.89
N VAL A 113 4.67 20.31 4.14
CA VAL A 113 3.29 20.04 4.50
C VAL A 113 2.68 21.33 5.06
N ASN A 114 1.63 21.79 4.43
CA ASN A 114 0.89 22.97 4.85
C ASN A 114 -0.36 22.50 5.60
N TYR A 115 -0.22 22.41 6.92
CA TYR A 115 -1.31 22.03 7.81
C TYR A 115 -2.29 23.18 7.99
N LEU A 116 -3.56 22.83 8.25
CA LEU A 116 -4.54 23.81 8.71
C LEU A 116 -4.26 24.22 10.16
N GLU A 117 -4.59 25.46 10.52
CA GLU A 117 -4.49 25.95 11.91
C GLU A 117 -5.35 25.11 12.85
N LYS A 118 -6.54 24.70 12.37
CA LYS A 118 -7.46 23.83 13.10
C LYS A 118 -7.50 22.47 12.44
N ASP A 119 -7.23 21.45 13.21
CA ASP A 119 -7.30 20.06 12.74
C ASP A 119 -8.72 19.69 12.30
N VAL A 120 -8.80 18.97 11.19
CA VAL A 120 -10.05 18.50 10.60
C VAL A 120 -10.20 17.02 10.84
N THR A 121 -11.38 16.65 11.32
CA THR A 121 -11.71 15.25 11.58
C THR A 121 -12.49 14.66 10.42
N VAL A 122 -12.07 13.47 9.98
CA VAL A 122 -12.78 12.63 9.02
C VAL A 122 -13.25 11.34 9.70
N TYR A 123 -14.25 10.69 9.12
CA TYR A 123 -14.69 9.36 9.55
C TYR A 123 -14.24 8.34 8.52
N GLY A 124 -13.34 7.42 8.91
CA GLY A 124 -12.74 6.49 7.98
C GLY A 124 -11.95 5.38 8.66
N ASP A 125 -11.43 4.48 7.86
CA ASP A 125 -10.52 3.41 8.30
C ASP A 125 -9.09 3.95 8.26
N LYS A 126 -8.42 3.98 9.43
CA LYS A 126 -7.10 4.57 9.61
C LYS A 126 -6.06 3.92 8.69
N ALA A 127 -6.03 2.60 8.63
CA ALA A 127 -5.06 1.88 7.82
C ALA A 127 -5.26 2.14 6.32
N ARG A 128 -6.51 2.22 5.89
CA ARG A 128 -6.85 2.47 4.48
C ARG A 128 -6.63 3.92 4.06
N LEU A 129 -6.92 4.89 4.94
CA LEU A 129 -6.59 6.29 4.66
C LEU A 129 -5.08 6.50 4.61
N SER A 130 -4.30 5.90 5.53
CA SER A 130 -2.83 5.94 5.46
C SER A 130 -2.30 5.26 4.19
N GLN A 131 -2.93 4.19 3.72
CA GLN A 131 -2.60 3.53 2.46
C GLN A 131 -2.87 4.43 1.24
N ILE A 132 -3.97 5.19 1.23
CA ILE A 132 -4.29 6.18 0.18
C ILE A 132 -3.16 7.21 0.07
N PHE A 133 -2.87 7.91 1.16
CA PHE A 133 -1.91 9.02 1.13
C PHE A 133 -0.47 8.53 0.94
N SER A 134 -0.07 7.44 1.58
CA SER A 134 1.26 6.86 1.34
C SER A 134 1.47 6.43 -0.12
N ASN A 135 0.46 5.88 -0.79
CA ASN A 135 0.55 5.54 -2.21
C ASN A 135 0.71 6.78 -3.11
N ILE A 136 -0.03 7.86 -2.83
CA ILE A 136 0.08 9.10 -3.60
C ILE A 136 1.44 9.75 -3.38
N ILE A 137 1.89 9.90 -2.12
CA ILE A 137 3.18 10.50 -1.78
C ILE A 137 4.35 9.65 -2.30
N HIS A 138 4.23 8.33 -2.22
CA HIS A 138 5.19 7.41 -2.83
C HIS A 138 5.32 7.61 -4.35
N ASN A 139 4.19 7.77 -5.05
CA ASN A 139 4.21 8.07 -6.48
C ASN A 139 4.86 9.42 -6.77
N ALA A 140 4.53 10.47 -6.02
CA ALA A 140 5.20 11.76 -6.12
C ALA A 140 6.72 11.62 -5.95
N ALA A 141 7.19 10.90 -4.92
CA ALA A 141 8.62 10.66 -4.69
C ALA A 141 9.26 9.79 -5.78
N LYS A 142 8.53 8.81 -6.32
CA LYS A 142 9.02 7.93 -7.39
C LYS A 142 9.27 8.69 -8.69
N TYR A 143 8.33 9.54 -9.10
CA TYR A 143 8.32 10.21 -10.40
C TYR A 143 8.93 11.61 -10.38
N THR A 144 9.39 12.05 -9.23
CA THR A 144 10.18 13.28 -9.08
C THR A 144 11.67 12.94 -9.10
N SER A 145 12.45 13.75 -9.80
CA SER A 145 13.90 13.64 -9.85
C SER A 145 14.53 13.92 -8.51
N ASP A 146 15.75 13.43 -8.27
CA ASP A 146 16.49 13.67 -7.03
C ASP A 146 16.52 15.18 -6.68
N GLN A 147 16.42 15.48 -5.38
CA GLN A 147 16.33 16.83 -4.85
C GLN A 147 15.08 17.61 -5.29
N GLY A 148 14.07 16.93 -5.82
CA GLY A 148 12.81 17.55 -6.22
C GLY A 148 11.95 17.98 -5.03
N ARG A 149 10.84 18.63 -5.34
CA ARG A 149 9.93 19.22 -4.35
C ARG A 149 8.58 18.53 -4.39
N ILE A 150 8.08 18.19 -3.21
CA ILE A 150 6.74 17.63 -3.00
C ILE A 150 6.05 18.53 -1.97
N THR A 151 4.84 18.98 -2.26
CA THR A 151 4.04 19.80 -1.34
C THR A 151 2.74 19.08 -1.06
N VAL A 152 2.36 19.01 0.21
CA VAL A 152 1.08 18.47 0.68
C VAL A 152 0.29 19.62 1.26
N ASP A 153 -0.79 20.00 0.61
CA ASP A 153 -1.68 21.09 1.02
C ASP A 153 -3.00 20.51 1.53
N ILE A 154 -3.44 20.98 2.70
CA ILE A 154 -4.72 20.61 3.29
C ILE A 154 -5.61 21.85 3.28
N ARG A 155 -6.86 21.71 2.81
CA ARG A 155 -7.85 22.77 2.83
C ARG A 155 -9.25 22.24 3.08
N GLU A 156 -10.10 23.07 3.67
CA GLU A 156 -11.53 22.78 3.80
C GLU A 156 -12.30 23.40 2.64
N GLU A 157 -13.16 22.60 2.00
CA GLU A 157 -14.09 23.04 0.96
C GLU A 157 -15.52 22.65 1.35
N GLY A 158 -16.20 23.53 2.09
CA GLY A 158 -17.55 23.28 2.58
C GLY A 158 -17.62 22.12 3.57
N VAL A 159 -18.20 21.00 3.16
CA VAL A 159 -18.32 19.77 3.97
C VAL A 159 -17.24 18.73 3.67
N MET A 160 -16.27 19.08 2.85
CA MET A 160 -15.17 18.22 2.45
C MET A 160 -13.83 18.77 2.95
N VAL A 161 -12.93 17.89 3.34
CA VAL A 161 -11.50 18.18 3.42
C VAL A 161 -10.83 17.73 2.13
N VAL A 162 -9.97 18.56 1.60
CA VAL A 162 -9.19 18.28 0.40
C VAL A 162 -7.73 18.22 0.78
N VAL A 163 -7.09 17.12 0.42
CA VAL A 163 -5.65 16.93 0.55
C VAL A 163 -5.05 16.89 -0.85
N ALA A 164 -4.23 17.85 -1.19
CA ALA A 164 -3.55 17.96 -2.47
C ALA A 164 -2.07 17.61 -2.31
N VAL A 165 -1.59 16.63 -3.04
CA VAL A 165 -0.17 16.27 -3.13
C VAL A 165 0.35 16.72 -4.48
N LYS A 166 1.21 17.72 -4.46
CA LYS A 166 1.82 18.33 -5.65
C LYS A 166 3.29 17.97 -5.73
N ASP A 167 3.73 17.54 -6.88
CA ASP A 167 5.14 17.30 -7.20
C ASP A 167 5.62 18.17 -8.38
N ASN A 168 6.94 18.34 -8.50
CA ASN A 168 7.57 18.98 -9.65
C ASN A 168 8.30 17.96 -10.54
N GLY A 169 7.76 16.75 -10.63
CA GLY A 169 8.33 15.63 -11.36
C GLY A 169 8.06 15.62 -12.84
N MET A 170 8.05 14.43 -13.42
CA MET A 170 7.94 14.24 -14.87
C MET A 170 6.62 14.68 -15.48
N GLY A 171 5.57 14.89 -14.67
CA GLY A 171 4.24 15.23 -15.17
C GLY A 171 3.55 14.09 -15.91
N ILE A 172 2.32 14.36 -16.35
CA ILE A 172 1.43 13.39 -16.99
C ILE A 172 0.93 13.99 -18.31
N PRO A 173 1.06 13.29 -19.45
CA PRO A 173 0.47 13.72 -20.71
C PRO A 173 -1.05 13.86 -20.61
N GLU A 174 -1.62 14.87 -21.26
CA GLU A 174 -3.05 15.19 -21.17
C GLU A 174 -3.95 14.02 -21.59
N ASP A 175 -3.56 13.31 -22.65
CA ASP A 175 -4.27 12.12 -23.17
C ASP A 175 -4.26 10.94 -22.20
N ARG A 176 -3.35 10.93 -21.20
CA ARG A 176 -3.22 9.87 -20.20
C ARG A 176 -3.87 10.19 -18.85
N LEU A 177 -4.25 11.45 -18.60
CA LEU A 177 -4.86 11.86 -17.32
C LEU A 177 -6.09 11.03 -16.94
N LYS A 178 -6.90 10.63 -17.92
CA LYS A 178 -8.11 9.83 -17.69
C LYS A 178 -7.82 8.38 -17.30
N ASP A 179 -6.64 7.89 -17.66
CA ASP A 179 -6.29 6.48 -17.51
C ASP A 179 -5.44 6.19 -16.27
N VAL A 180 -4.92 7.19 -15.57
CA VAL A 180 -3.99 6.99 -14.45
C VAL A 180 -4.57 6.18 -13.29
N PHE A 181 -5.89 6.16 -13.14
CA PHE A 181 -6.60 5.37 -12.14
C PHE A 181 -7.04 4.00 -12.65
N ASN A 182 -6.87 3.71 -13.94
CA ASN A 182 -7.17 2.42 -14.52
C ASN A 182 -6.10 1.41 -14.09
N MET A 183 -6.52 0.15 -13.91
CA MET A 183 -5.60 -0.93 -13.56
C MET A 183 -4.52 -1.09 -14.64
N PHE A 184 -3.29 -1.33 -14.19
CA PHE A 184 -2.13 -1.63 -15.04
C PHE A 184 -1.71 -0.49 -15.97
N THR A 185 -2.24 0.69 -15.78
CA THR A 185 -1.79 1.86 -16.53
C THR A 185 -0.42 2.29 -16.01
N GLN A 186 0.56 2.27 -16.91
CA GLN A 186 1.88 2.83 -16.70
C GLN A 186 2.12 3.89 -17.77
N ILE A 187 2.62 5.05 -17.35
CA ILE A 187 3.07 6.06 -18.27
C ILE A 187 4.54 5.75 -18.56
N GLU A 188 4.83 5.27 -19.78
CA GLU A 188 6.18 4.97 -20.20
C GLU A 188 7.02 6.26 -20.17
N ALA A 189 7.90 6.34 -19.20
CA ALA A 189 8.95 7.35 -19.21
C ALA A 189 10.09 6.83 -20.08
N HIS A 190 10.56 7.62 -21.04
CA HIS A 190 11.74 7.31 -21.85
C HIS A 190 13.06 7.20 -21.05
N SER A 191 12.99 7.28 -19.72
CA SER A 191 14.16 7.11 -18.85
C SER A 191 14.19 5.70 -18.23
N THR A 192 15.28 5.00 -18.46
CA THR A 192 15.57 3.63 -17.97
C THR A 192 15.61 3.48 -16.44
N HIS A 193 15.38 4.54 -15.67
CA HIS A 193 15.53 4.55 -14.21
C HIS A 193 14.22 4.47 -13.40
N THR A 194 13.05 4.57 -14.03
CA THR A 194 11.75 4.52 -13.35
C THR A 194 11.06 3.15 -13.50
N LYS A 195 11.85 2.07 -13.46
CA LYS A 195 11.30 0.70 -13.52
C LYS A 195 10.52 0.35 -12.26
N GLY A 196 9.32 -0.19 -12.44
CA GLY A 196 8.64 -1.04 -11.48
C GLY A 196 7.33 -0.50 -10.91
N GLY A 197 6.40 -1.41 -10.85
CA GLY A 197 5.09 -1.32 -10.21
C GLY A 197 4.00 -1.83 -11.14
N LEU A 198 3.01 -2.53 -10.58
CA LEU A 198 1.91 -3.13 -11.37
C LEU A 198 0.92 -2.10 -11.94
N GLY A 199 1.06 -0.79 -11.66
CA GLY A 199 0.02 0.19 -12.01
C GLY A 199 -1.29 -0.02 -11.22
N ILE A 200 -1.21 -0.64 -10.05
CA ILE A 200 -2.37 -0.95 -9.19
C ILE A 200 -2.57 0.12 -8.11
N GLY A 201 -1.50 0.79 -7.69
CA GLY A 201 -1.54 1.69 -6.53
C GLY A 201 -2.57 2.81 -6.65
N LEU A 202 -2.67 3.49 -7.80
CA LEU A 202 -3.65 4.56 -8.03
C LEU A 202 -5.08 4.02 -8.22
N THR A 203 -5.23 2.83 -8.80
CA THR A 203 -6.54 2.15 -8.85
C THR A 203 -7.03 1.82 -7.45
N LEU A 204 -6.15 1.35 -6.58
CA LEU A 204 -6.46 1.07 -5.18
C LEU A 204 -6.84 2.36 -4.44
N VAL A 205 -6.09 3.45 -4.66
CA VAL A 205 -6.43 4.77 -4.12
C VAL A 205 -7.85 5.18 -4.53
N SER A 206 -8.18 5.15 -5.82
CA SER A 206 -9.51 5.53 -6.30
C SER A 206 -10.61 4.69 -5.65
N LYS A 207 -10.44 3.38 -5.58
CA LYS A 207 -11.43 2.49 -4.97
C LYS A 207 -11.58 2.71 -3.46
N LEU A 208 -10.48 2.90 -2.73
CA LEU A 208 -10.51 3.16 -1.30
C LEU A 208 -11.14 4.51 -0.98
N VAL A 209 -10.80 5.56 -1.75
CA VAL A 209 -11.42 6.89 -1.60
C VAL A 209 -12.93 6.82 -1.82
N MET A 210 -13.38 6.09 -2.84
CA MET A 210 -14.80 5.88 -3.12
C MET A 210 -15.51 5.15 -1.97
N LEU A 211 -14.87 4.15 -1.35
CA LEU A 211 -15.41 3.45 -0.17
C LEU A 211 -15.49 4.35 1.06
N HIS A 212 -14.71 5.45 1.11
CA HIS A 212 -14.79 6.50 2.13
C HIS A 212 -15.75 7.64 1.74
N HIS A 213 -16.60 7.44 0.73
CA HIS A 213 -17.54 8.45 0.20
C HIS A 213 -16.85 9.72 -0.30
N GLY A 214 -15.59 9.60 -0.70
CA GLY A 214 -14.76 10.67 -1.23
C GLY A 214 -14.61 10.61 -2.75
N ASP A 215 -13.80 11.51 -3.27
CA ASP A 215 -13.40 11.59 -4.68
C ASP A 215 -11.89 11.84 -4.80
N VAL A 216 -11.30 11.37 -5.89
CA VAL A 216 -9.89 11.61 -6.21
C VAL A 216 -9.74 12.10 -7.65
N SER A 217 -8.93 13.12 -7.81
CA SER A 217 -8.63 13.71 -9.12
C SER A 217 -7.14 13.94 -9.31
N VAL A 218 -6.74 14.14 -10.56
CA VAL A 218 -5.36 14.44 -10.94
C VAL A 218 -5.33 15.57 -11.94
N MET A 219 -4.35 16.44 -11.80
CA MET A 219 -4.05 17.55 -12.72
C MET A 219 -2.56 17.53 -13.07
N SER A 220 -2.25 17.81 -14.32
CA SER A 220 -0.88 18.04 -14.80
C SER A 220 -0.93 18.91 -16.04
N GLU A 221 0.02 19.84 -16.15
CA GLU A 221 0.18 20.72 -17.34
C GLU A 221 1.02 20.05 -18.45
N GLY A 222 1.27 18.74 -18.33
CA GLY A 222 2.05 17.97 -19.27
C GLY A 222 3.42 17.55 -18.76
N LEU A 223 4.22 16.98 -19.66
CA LEU A 223 5.55 16.45 -19.33
C LEU A 223 6.49 17.54 -18.82
N GLY A 224 7.24 17.24 -17.76
CA GLY A 224 8.18 18.14 -17.10
C GLY A 224 7.53 19.23 -16.24
N ARG A 225 6.22 19.21 -16.06
CA ARG A 225 5.46 20.20 -15.27
C ARG A 225 5.00 19.69 -13.93
N GLY A 226 5.31 18.43 -13.58
CA GLY A 226 4.84 17.78 -12.38
C GLY A 226 3.36 17.42 -12.41
N SER A 227 2.85 16.94 -11.32
CA SER A 227 1.44 16.57 -11.16
C SER A 227 0.89 16.99 -9.81
N THR A 228 -0.43 17.06 -9.71
CA THR A 228 -1.15 17.31 -8.46
C THR A 228 -2.27 16.29 -8.34
N PHE A 229 -2.24 15.49 -7.29
CA PHE A 229 -3.30 14.57 -6.93
C PHE A 229 -4.10 15.17 -5.78
N GLU A 230 -5.41 15.25 -5.92
CA GLU A 230 -6.32 15.75 -4.90
C GLU A 230 -7.25 14.64 -4.43
N VAL A 231 -7.29 14.43 -3.11
CA VAL A 231 -8.24 13.53 -2.44
C VAL A 231 -9.22 14.39 -1.66
N ARG A 232 -10.51 14.19 -1.89
CA ARG A 232 -11.62 14.83 -1.19
C ARG A 232 -12.31 13.83 -0.30
N LEU A 233 -12.41 14.13 0.99
CA LEU A 233 -13.09 13.28 1.98
C LEU A 233 -14.14 14.09 2.73
N PRO A 234 -15.31 13.50 3.09
CA PRO A 234 -16.32 14.20 3.85
C PRO A 234 -15.85 14.49 5.27
N ILE A 235 -16.08 15.71 5.75
CA ILE A 235 -15.81 16.11 7.13
C ILE A 235 -16.90 15.53 8.03
N SER A 236 -16.51 14.78 9.06
CA SER A 236 -17.43 14.16 10.00
C SER A 236 -18.06 15.17 10.95
N LYS A 237 -18.96 16.00 10.43
CA LYS A 237 -19.85 16.84 11.27
C LYS A 237 -21.17 16.16 11.62
N LEU A 238 -21.58 15.12 10.89
CA LEU A 238 -22.89 14.46 10.98
C LEU A 238 -22.86 13.01 11.51
N ALA A 239 -21.70 12.38 11.67
CA ALA A 239 -21.61 11.00 12.13
C ALA A 239 -21.48 10.85 13.66
N TYR A 240 -21.65 11.93 14.43
CA TYR A 240 -21.31 11.96 15.86
C TYR A 240 -22.33 11.34 16.80
N GLU A 241 -23.52 10.99 16.32
CA GLU A 241 -24.62 10.58 17.22
C GLU A 241 -24.84 9.07 17.36
N GLN A 242 -24.02 8.19 16.75
CA GLN A 242 -24.36 6.76 16.71
C GLN A 242 -23.33 5.74 17.22
N SER A 243 -22.20 6.10 17.84
CA SER A 243 -21.36 5.05 18.44
C SER A 243 -20.61 5.48 19.68
N ASP A 244 -21.35 5.62 20.77
CA ASP A 244 -20.82 5.53 22.13
C ASP A 244 -20.88 4.04 22.56
N ASN A 245 -20.04 3.21 21.98
CA ASN A 245 -19.74 1.88 22.50
C ASN A 245 -18.27 1.58 22.22
N GLN A 246 -17.44 2.02 23.18
CA GLN A 246 -16.03 1.64 23.23
C GLN A 246 -15.91 0.19 23.67
N GLU A 247 -15.69 -0.71 22.75
CA GLU A 247 -15.05 -1.97 23.08
C GLU A 247 -13.55 -1.74 23.30
N ALA A 248 -13.12 -2.00 24.52
CA ALA A 248 -11.72 -1.90 24.92
C ALA A 248 -10.84 -2.83 24.06
N LYS A 249 -9.76 -2.30 23.49
CA LYS A 249 -8.73 -3.11 22.83
C LYS A 249 -8.17 -4.12 23.82
N PRO A 250 -8.09 -5.41 23.49
CA PRO A 250 -7.50 -6.39 24.37
C PRO A 250 -6.01 -6.13 24.55
N THR A 251 -5.60 -5.93 25.79
CA THR A 251 -4.18 -5.85 26.15
C THR A 251 -3.62 -7.27 26.20
N ILE A 252 -2.58 -7.56 25.44
CA ILE A 252 -1.89 -8.85 25.48
C ILE A 252 -1.28 -9.02 26.88
N GLN A 253 -1.77 -9.97 27.65
CA GLN A 253 -1.21 -10.32 28.96
C GLN A 253 -0.01 -11.26 28.78
N SER A 254 0.94 -11.22 29.71
CA SER A 254 2.22 -11.94 29.68
C SER A 254 2.15 -13.49 29.73
N GLN A 255 0.99 -14.09 29.50
CA GLN A 255 0.76 -15.53 29.38
C GLN A 255 -0.07 -15.87 28.14
N THR A 256 0.00 -15.05 27.09
CA THR A 256 -0.73 -15.31 25.86
C THR A 256 -0.12 -16.51 25.15
N LYS A 257 -0.92 -17.53 24.88
CA LYS A 257 -0.59 -18.64 24.00
C LYS A 257 -1.22 -18.40 22.64
N VAL A 258 -0.50 -18.68 21.59
CA VAL A 258 -0.95 -18.44 20.20
C VAL A 258 -0.86 -19.73 19.41
N MET A 259 -1.94 -20.09 18.73
CA MET A 259 -1.97 -21.20 17.81
C MET A 259 -2.04 -20.69 16.36
N PHE A 260 -1.13 -21.17 15.53
CA PHE A 260 -1.14 -20.92 14.09
C PHE A 260 -1.65 -22.15 13.36
N VAL A 261 -2.63 -21.96 12.48
CA VAL A 261 -3.21 -23.04 11.66
C VAL A 261 -3.17 -22.63 10.21
N ASP A 262 -2.36 -23.34 9.42
CA ASP A 262 -2.20 -23.10 7.98
C ASP A 262 -1.78 -24.42 7.32
N ASP A 263 -2.02 -24.62 6.04
CA ASP A 263 -1.57 -25.81 5.30
C ASP A 263 -0.10 -25.72 4.85
N ASN A 264 0.53 -24.56 4.99
CA ASN A 264 1.94 -24.33 4.69
C ASN A 264 2.81 -24.49 5.95
N ALA A 265 3.54 -25.61 6.02
CA ALA A 265 4.40 -25.94 7.16
C ALA A 265 5.52 -24.91 7.37
N ASP A 266 6.18 -24.43 6.29
CA ASP A 266 7.26 -23.45 6.37
C ASP A 266 6.77 -22.11 6.93
N LEU A 267 5.53 -21.72 6.61
CA LEU A 267 4.91 -20.50 7.10
C LEU A 267 4.59 -20.61 8.60
N ILE A 268 4.08 -21.75 9.02
CA ILE A 268 3.80 -22.05 10.44
C ILE A 268 5.09 -22.02 11.26
N ASP A 269 6.14 -22.67 10.79
CA ASP A 269 7.44 -22.71 11.47
C ASP A 269 8.01 -21.28 11.61
N ALA A 270 7.92 -20.46 10.57
CA ALA A 270 8.34 -19.05 10.64
C ALA A 270 7.54 -18.22 11.67
N TYR A 271 6.22 -18.42 11.75
CA TYR A 271 5.39 -17.71 12.70
C TYR A 271 5.60 -18.18 14.14
N CYS A 272 5.81 -19.48 14.37
CA CYS A 272 6.15 -20.01 15.67
C CYS A 272 7.49 -19.44 16.18
N LEU A 273 8.53 -19.44 15.34
CA LEU A 273 9.83 -18.85 15.65
C LEU A 273 9.73 -17.35 15.97
N LEU A 274 8.91 -16.61 15.21
CA LEU A 274 8.68 -15.20 15.46
C LEU A 274 7.98 -14.97 16.82
N ALA A 275 6.91 -15.72 17.12
CA ALA A 275 6.17 -15.61 18.37
C ALA A 275 7.05 -15.98 19.58
N GLU A 276 7.86 -17.03 19.47
CA GLU A 276 8.83 -17.43 20.49
C GLU A 276 9.89 -16.36 20.72
N SER A 277 10.37 -15.70 19.68
CA SER A 277 11.32 -14.58 19.79
C SER A 277 10.73 -13.37 20.54
N MET A 278 9.40 -13.25 20.57
CA MET A 278 8.64 -12.23 21.30
C MET A 278 8.23 -12.67 22.70
N GLY A 279 8.64 -13.88 23.15
CA GLY A 279 8.30 -14.43 24.46
C GLY A 279 6.88 -14.97 24.59
N VAL A 280 6.23 -15.27 23.47
CA VAL A 280 4.87 -15.84 23.40
C VAL A 280 4.98 -17.34 23.13
N THR A 281 4.21 -18.16 23.87
CA THR A 281 4.15 -19.61 23.58
C THR A 281 3.33 -19.85 22.32
N ALA A 282 3.93 -20.49 21.31
CA ALA A 282 3.30 -20.74 20.03
C ALA A 282 3.09 -22.24 19.78
N LEU A 283 2.01 -22.58 19.09
CA LEU A 283 1.73 -23.91 18.57
C LEU A 283 1.34 -23.82 17.10
N GLY A 284 2.05 -24.56 16.25
CA GLY A 284 1.78 -24.64 14.81
C GLY A 284 1.05 -25.92 14.42
N ILE A 285 -0.01 -25.82 13.63
CA ILE A 285 -0.80 -26.96 13.16
C ILE A 285 -1.06 -26.83 11.66
N THR A 286 -0.68 -27.86 10.90
CA THR A 286 -0.87 -27.89 9.44
C THR A 286 -2.24 -28.41 9.01
N SER A 287 -2.98 -29.07 9.92
CA SER A 287 -4.29 -29.66 9.62
C SER A 287 -5.41 -28.97 10.40
N PRO A 288 -6.40 -28.32 9.74
CA PRO A 288 -7.53 -27.71 10.43
C PRO A 288 -8.37 -28.71 11.25
N LYS A 289 -8.34 -30.01 10.89
CA LYS A 289 -9.07 -31.06 11.65
C LYS A 289 -8.45 -31.36 12.99
N GLU A 290 -7.15 -31.19 13.14
CA GLU A 290 -6.41 -31.42 14.37
C GLU A 290 -6.44 -30.19 15.27
N ALA A 291 -6.62 -28.99 14.69
CA ALA A 291 -6.61 -27.72 15.40
C ALA A 291 -7.60 -27.67 16.57
N VAL A 292 -8.82 -28.21 16.40
CA VAL A 292 -9.86 -28.18 17.44
C VAL A 292 -9.51 -29.10 18.61
N ALA A 293 -8.84 -30.21 18.36
CA ALA A 293 -8.42 -31.16 19.40
C ALA A 293 -7.23 -30.59 20.18
N GLU A 294 -6.22 -30.08 19.47
CA GLU A 294 -5.02 -29.50 20.04
C GLU A 294 -5.28 -28.18 20.78
N PHE A 295 -6.23 -27.39 20.33
CA PHE A 295 -6.63 -26.13 21.00
C PHE A 295 -7.12 -26.36 22.44
N LYS A 296 -7.77 -27.52 22.71
CA LYS A 296 -8.26 -27.86 24.05
C LYS A 296 -7.14 -28.33 24.98
N ALA A 297 -6.04 -28.82 24.44
CA ALA A 297 -4.88 -29.29 25.16
C ALA A 297 -3.81 -28.22 25.37
N PHE A 298 -3.75 -27.24 24.47
CA PHE A 298 -2.82 -26.12 24.46
C PHE A 298 -3.24 -24.99 25.40
#